data_c5e471d0a491b72872013ff8d8a344d0
#
_entry.id   c5e471d0a491b72872013ff8d8a344d0
#
_cell.length_a   1.000
_cell.length_b   1.000
_cell.length_c   1.000
_cell.angle_alpha   90.00
_cell.angle_beta   90.00
_cell.angle_gamma   90.00
#
_symmetry.space_group_name_H-M   'P 1'
#
loop_
_entity.id
_entity.type
_entity.pdbx_description
1 polymer ?
#
loop_
_entity_poly.entity_id
_entity_poly.type
_entity_poly.pdbx_seq_one_letter_code
_entity_poly.pdbx_strand_id
1 'polypeptide(L)'
;ASVHYVEGCTAPTYSSNSLHAAIVEIFALDGAYMRYTTIQNWSDNVYNLVTKRAKALKDATVEWIDGNLGAKTTMKYPSVYLDGEGARGTMLSIAFANAGQHQDTGAKMIHNARLLYLNPSLKAEERLTTVDR
;
A
#
# COMPACT_ATOMS: atom_id res chain seq x y z
N ALA A 1 19.22 -8.02 3.24
CA ALA A 1 18.61 -7.50 4.48
C ALA A 1 17.13 -7.85 4.50
N SER A 2 16.54 -8.04 5.69
CA SER A 2 15.11 -8.30 5.89
C SER A 2 14.59 -7.34 6.96
N VAL A 3 13.50 -6.61 6.63
CA VAL A 3 12.90 -5.61 7.51
C VAL A 3 11.38 -5.76 7.52
N HIS A 4 10.78 -5.70 8.69
CA HIS A 4 9.35 -5.54 8.87
C HIS A 4 9.10 -4.25 9.65
N TYR A 5 8.51 -3.26 8.99
CA TYR A 5 8.10 -2.00 9.60
C TYR A 5 6.58 -2.02 9.86
N VAL A 6 6.19 -1.62 11.05
CA VAL A 6 4.78 -1.57 11.47
C VAL A 6 4.46 -0.15 11.93
N GLU A 7 3.39 0.40 11.40
CA GLU A 7 2.90 1.74 11.70
C GLU A 7 1.42 1.69 12.08
N GLY A 8 1.09 2.32 13.18
CA GLY A 8 -0.30 2.57 13.59
C GLY A 8 -0.58 4.06 13.56
N CYS A 9 -1.62 4.48 12.85
CA CYS A 9 -2.01 5.88 12.75
C CYS A 9 -3.44 6.08 13.23
N THR A 10 -3.61 7.06 14.11
CA THR A 10 -4.92 7.51 14.58
C THR A 10 -4.86 9.02 14.84
N ALA A 11 -6.01 9.67 14.86
CA ALA A 11 -6.11 11.07 15.26
C ALA A 11 -7.30 11.28 16.19
N PRO A 12 -7.19 12.23 17.13
CA PRO A 12 -8.35 12.66 17.91
C PRO A 12 -9.38 13.32 16.99
N THR A 13 -10.64 13.32 17.43
CA THR A 13 -11.70 14.03 16.73
C THR A 13 -11.59 15.52 16.99
N TYR A 14 -11.34 16.30 15.95
CA TYR A 14 -11.32 17.76 16.00
C TYR A 14 -12.69 18.34 15.62
N SER A 15 -12.95 19.58 15.98
CA SER A 15 -14.18 20.31 15.62
C SER A 15 -14.24 20.70 14.13
N SER A 16 -13.14 20.62 13.40
CA SER A 16 -13.02 20.95 11.99
C SER A 16 -12.42 19.80 11.20
N ASN A 17 -12.56 19.86 9.88
CA ASN A 17 -11.88 18.90 9.00
C ASN A 17 -10.36 19.01 9.14
N SER A 18 -9.68 17.89 9.10
CA SER A 18 -8.23 17.80 9.15
C SER A 18 -7.67 16.97 8.00
N LEU A 19 -6.43 17.24 7.65
CA LEU A 19 -5.73 16.58 6.58
C LEU A 19 -4.57 15.75 7.13
N HIS A 20 -4.57 14.46 6.80
CA HIS A 20 -3.39 13.61 6.87
C HIS A 20 -2.82 13.42 5.47
N ALA A 21 -1.65 13.97 5.22
CA ALA A 21 -0.90 13.78 3.98
C ALA A 21 0.47 13.20 4.29
N ALA A 22 0.83 12.12 3.61
CA ALA A 22 2.10 11.46 3.81
C ALA A 22 2.68 10.94 2.49
N ILE A 23 4.00 10.88 2.44
CA ILE A 23 4.76 10.24 1.35
C ILE A 23 5.67 9.20 1.98
N VAL A 24 5.59 7.97 1.49
CA VAL A 24 6.48 6.87 1.88
C VAL A 24 7.19 6.36 0.64
N GLU A 25 8.52 6.32 0.70
CA GLU A 25 9.35 5.78 -0.36
C GLU A 25 10.26 4.67 0.18
N ILE A 26 10.26 3.53 -0.50
CA ILE A 26 11.06 2.35 -0.14
C ILE A 26 11.99 2.01 -1.29
N PHE A 27 13.26 1.83 -0.98
CA PHE A 27 14.27 1.34 -1.91
C PHE A 27 14.77 -0.02 -1.40
N ALA A 28 14.24 -1.10 -1.97
CA ALA A 28 14.68 -2.47 -1.67
C ALA A 28 15.83 -2.83 -2.63
N LEU A 29 17.04 -2.84 -2.09
CA LEU A 29 18.25 -3.20 -2.84
C LEU A 29 18.29 -4.72 -3.10
N ASP A 30 19.25 -5.16 -3.90
CA ASP A 30 19.36 -6.56 -4.34
C ASP A 30 19.22 -7.56 -3.19
N GLY A 31 18.32 -8.53 -3.37
CA GLY A 31 18.00 -9.57 -2.40
C GLY A 31 17.37 -9.09 -1.09
N ALA A 32 16.96 -7.83 -1.00
CA ALA A 32 16.32 -7.31 0.20
C ALA A 32 14.84 -7.73 0.29
N TYR A 33 14.38 -7.93 1.52
CA TYR A 33 12.98 -8.14 1.83
C TYR A 33 12.46 -7.00 2.71
N MET A 34 11.38 -6.37 2.29
CA MET A 34 10.72 -5.31 3.05
C MET A 34 9.23 -5.56 3.14
N ARG A 35 8.72 -5.71 4.36
CA ARG A 35 7.28 -5.67 4.65
C ARG A 35 6.95 -4.38 5.38
N TYR A 36 6.03 -3.61 4.84
CA TYR A 36 5.50 -2.39 5.45
C TYR A 36 4.03 -2.60 5.79
N THR A 37 3.74 -2.66 7.07
CA THR A 37 2.37 -2.84 7.59
C THR A 37 1.86 -1.52 8.16
N THR A 38 0.71 -1.06 7.71
CA THR A 38 0.04 0.13 8.25
C THR A 38 -1.37 -0.22 8.70
N ILE A 39 -1.73 0.21 9.89
CA ILE A 39 -3.11 0.19 10.36
C ILE A 39 -3.52 1.63 10.63
N GLN A 40 -4.48 2.12 9.87
CA GLN A 40 -5.00 3.49 9.99
C GLN A 40 -6.44 3.44 10.45
N ASN A 41 -6.73 4.17 11.53
CA ASN A 41 -8.06 4.32 12.08
C ASN A 41 -8.31 5.81 12.36
N TRP A 42 -8.93 6.47 11.40
CA TRP A 42 -9.15 7.91 11.41
C TRP A 42 -10.57 8.27 11.81
N SER A 43 -10.75 9.42 12.43
CA SER A 43 -12.06 10.00 12.68
C SER A 43 -12.73 10.52 11.39
N ASP A 44 -14.05 10.69 11.41
CA ASP A 44 -14.89 10.98 10.25
C ASP A 44 -14.67 12.35 9.60
N ASN A 45 -13.84 13.18 10.19
CA ASN A 45 -13.48 14.52 9.68
C ASN A 45 -12.08 14.58 9.09
N VAL A 46 -11.41 13.44 8.91
CA VAL A 46 -10.05 13.37 8.35
C VAL A 46 -10.08 13.07 6.86
N TYR A 47 -9.36 13.88 6.09
CA TYR A 47 -8.96 13.53 4.71
C TYR A 47 -7.60 12.84 4.76
N ASN A 48 -7.55 11.60 4.32
CA ASN A 48 -6.36 10.76 4.37
C ASN A 48 -5.81 10.57 2.95
N LEU A 49 -4.81 11.37 2.60
CA LEU A 49 -4.22 11.40 1.26
C LEU A 49 -2.75 10.95 1.34
N VAL A 50 -2.50 9.72 0.96
CA VAL A 50 -1.18 9.09 1.14
C VAL A 50 -0.61 8.58 -0.17
N THR A 51 0.63 8.95 -0.44
CA THR A 51 1.43 8.39 -1.53
C THR A 51 2.42 7.38 -0.98
N LYS A 52 2.36 6.14 -1.47
CA LYS A 52 3.31 5.08 -1.14
C LYS A 52 3.95 4.54 -2.41
N ARG A 53 5.27 4.53 -2.48
CA ARG A 53 6.03 4.04 -3.62
C ARG A 53 7.17 3.15 -3.15
N ALA A 54 7.42 2.08 -3.86
CA ALA A 54 8.58 1.25 -3.63
C ALA A 54 9.29 0.95 -4.94
N LYS A 55 10.60 0.76 -4.85
CA LYS A 55 11.45 0.30 -5.92
C LYS A 55 12.13 -1.00 -5.46
N ALA A 56 11.91 -2.08 -6.19
CA ALA A 56 12.51 -3.38 -5.92
C ALA A 56 13.56 -3.69 -6.97
N LEU A 57 14.81 -3.84 -6.54
CA LEU A 57 15.93 -4.22 -7.40
C LEU A 57 16.01 -5.75 -7.53
N LYS A 58 17.11 -6.27 -8.05
CA LYS A 58 17.28 -7.69 -8.35
C LYS A 58 16.96 -8.58 -7.15
N ASP A 59 16.08 -9.57 -7.36
CA ASP A 59 15.65 -10.55 -6.33
C ASP A 59 15.07 -9.93 -5.05
N ALA A 60 14.76 -8.63 -5.06
CA ALA A 60 14.17 -7.96 -3.92
C ALA A 60 12.66 -8.21 -3.83
N THR A 61 12.14 -8.20 -2.62
CA THR A 61 10.70 -8.38 -2.34
C THR A 61 10.18 -7.22 -1.51
N VAL A 62 9.08 -6.62 -1.96
CA VAL A 62 8.36 -5.58 -1.21
C VAL A 62 6.92 -6.01 -0.97
N GLU A 63 6.47 -5.94 0.27
CA GLU A 63 5.10 -6.24 0.65
C GLU A 63 4.46 -5.04 1.34
N TRP A 64 3.35 -4.57 0.80
CA TRP A 64 2.47 -3.59 1.42
C TRP A 64 1.29 -4.29 2.08
N ILE A 65 1.10 -4.06 3.38
CA ILE A 65 -0.05 -4.57 4.15
C ILE A 65 -0.77 -3.35 4.74
N ASP A 66 -1.98 -3.09 4.28
CA ASP A 66 -2.73 -1.90 4.68
C ASP A 66 -4.10 -2.25 5.27
N GLY A 67 -4.36 -1.76 6.47
CA GLY A 67 -5.69 -1.68 7.06
C GLY A 67 -6.17 -0.22 7.08
N ASN A 68 -7.24 0.09 6.36
CA ASN A 68 -7.79 1.44 6.23
C ASN A 68 -9.19 1.49 6.85
N LEU A 69 -9.29 2.13 8.01
CA LEU A 69 -10.51 2.26 8.77
C LEU A 69 -10.82 3.74 8.99
N GLY A 70 -12.08 4.10 8.94
CA GLY A 70 -12.51 5.48 9.18
C GLY A 70 -12.14 6.43 8.04
N ALA A 71 -11.85 7.68 8.38
CA ALA A 71 -11.65 8.85 7.54
C ALA A 71 -12.91 9.28 6.75
N LYS A 72 -13.04 10.57 6.50
CA LYS A 72 -14.05 11.11 5.60
C LYS A 72 -13.80 10.69 4.16
N THR A 73 -12.54 10.80 3.75
CA THR A 73 -12.08 10.36 2.44
C THR A 73 -10.67 9.80 2.57
N THR A 74 -10.44 8.61 2.03
CA THR A 74 -9.12 8.04 1.87
C THR A 74 -8.83 7.88 0.39
N MET A 75 -7.66 8.39 -0.05
CA MET A 75 -7.11 8.11 -1.39
C MET A 75 -5.69 7.58 -1.22
N LYS A 76 -5.46 6.33 -1.62
CA LYS A 76 -4.21 5.65 -1.35
C LYS A 76 -3.93 4.54 -2.37
N TYR A 77 -2.88 4.72 -3.15
CA TYR A 77 -2.48 3.80 -4.21
C TYR A 77 -1.01 3.39 -4.04
N PRO A 78 -0.68 2.46 -3.16
CA PRO A 78 0.67 1.94 -3.05
C PRO A 78 1.15 1.35 -4.36
N SER A 79 2.39 1.64 -4.72
CA SER A 79 2.99 1.13 -5.94
C SER A 79 4.32 0.43 -5.68
N VAL A 80 4.64 -0.56 -6.52
CA VAL A 80 5.97 -1.18 -6.57
C VAL A 80 6.47 -1.14 -7.99
N TYR A 81 7.63 -0.54 -8.19
CA TYR A 81 8.40 -0.61 -9.41
C TYR A 81 9.32 -1.82 -9.31
N LEU A 82 9.07 -2.84 -10.11
CA LEU A 82 9.85 -4.08 -10.20
C LEU A 82 10.94 -3.87 -11.24
N ASP A 83 12.04 -3.22 -10.81
CA ASP A 83 13.11 -2.76 -11.68
C ASP A 83 14.23 -3.79 -11.87
N GLY A 84 14.34 -4.77 -10.97
CA GLY A 84 15.33 -5.82 -11.04
C GLY A 84 14.74 -7.16 -11.49
N GLU A 85 15.57 -7.99 -12.13
CA GLU A 85 15.22 -9.37 -12.45
C GLU A 85 14.91 -10.14 -11.15
N GLY A 86 13.84 -10.93 -11.14
CA GLY A 86 13.38 -11.67 -9.94
C GLY A 86 12.74 -10.80 -8.85
N ALA A 87 12.58 -9.49 -9.08
CA ALA A 87 11.90 -8.60 -8.13
C ALA A 87 10.42 -9.02 -7.93
N ARG A 88 9.93 -8.87 -6.70
CA ARG A 88 8.58 -9.27 -6.31
C ARG A 88 7.89 -8.14 -5.55
N GLY A 89 6.60 -7.98 -5.81
CA GLY A 89 5.73 -7.06 -5.10
C GLY A 89 4.45 -7.75 -4.66
N THR A 90 4.02 -7.50 -3.45
CA THR A 90 2.73 -7.98 -2.93
C THR A 90 1.99 -6.82 -2.29
N MET A 91 0.67 -6.78 -2.47
CA MET A 91 -0.22 -5.84 -1.81
C MET A 91 -1.39 -6.59 -1.20
N LEU A 92 -1.60 -6.38 0.11
CA LEU A 92 -2.82 -6.77 0.80
C LEU A 92 -3.42 -5.50 1.42
N SER A 93 -4.62 -5.12 0.99
CA SER A 93 -5.33 -3.96 1.54
C SER A 93 -6.72 -4.37 1.98
N ILE A 94 -7.06 -3.93 3.18
CA ILE A 94 -8.42 -4.04 3.73
C ILE A 94 -8.90 -2.61 3.93
N ALA A 95 -10.08 -2.29 3.40
CA ALA A 95 -10.74 -1.01 3.59
C ALA A 95 -12.15 -1.24 4.13
N PHE A 96 -12.50 -0.47 5.14
CA PHE A 96 -13.84 -0.50 5.72
C PHE A 96 -14.37 0.94 5.84
N ALA A 97 -15.51 1.20 5.22
CA ALA A 97 -16.17 2.50 5.22
C ALA A 97 -17.53 2.42 5.90
N ASN A 98 -17.80 3.36 6.79
CA ASN A 98 -19.11 3.61 7.37
C ASN A 98 -19.93 4.59 6.52
N ALA A 99 -21.17 4.83 6.91
CA ALA A 99 -22.01 5.82 6.25
C ALA A 99 -21.32 7.21 6.20
N GLY A 100 -21.30 7.84 5.03
CA GLY A 100 -20.70 9.17 4.81
C GLY A 100 -19.18 9.16 4.64
N GLN A 101 -18.54 8.00 4.63
CA GLN A 101 -17.11 7.82 4.37
C GLN A 101 -16.87 7.35 2.94
N HIS A 102 -15.76 7.77 2.36
CA HIS A 102 -15.32 7.38 1.02
C HIS A 102 -13.93 6.79 1.05
N GLN A 103 -13.78 5.55 0.58
CA GLN A 103 -12.51 4.84 0.53
C GLN A 103 -12.16 4.53 -0.93
N ASP A 104 -11.14 5.19 -1.44
CA ASP A 104 -10.59 4.95 -2.77
C ASP A 104 -9.16 4.44 -2.62
N THR A 105 -9.01 3.12 -2.61
CA THR A 105 -7.74 2.44 -2.37
C THR A 105 -7.48 1.40 -3.46
N GLY A 106 -6.26 1.33 -3.90
CA GLY A 106 -5.84 0.39 -4.94
C GLY A 106 -4.35 0.06 -4.86
N ALA A 107 -3.87 -0.69 -5.83
CA ALA A 107 -2.47 -1.06 -5.94
C ALA A 107 -1.97 -0.87 -7.38
N LYS A 108 -0.67 -0.62 -7.53
CA LYS A 108 -0.02 -0.54 -8.82
C LYS A 108 1.30 -1.32 -8.80
N MET A 109 1.43 -2.30 -9.71
CA MET A 109 2.67 -3.04 -9.93
C MET A 109 3.20 -2.68 -11.32
N ILE A 110 4.40 -2.11 -11.37
CA ILE A 110 5.05 -1.67 -12.61
C ILE A 110 6.24 -2.61 -12.89
N HIS A 111 6.13 -3.42 -13.92
CA HIS A 111 7.15 -4.37 -14.33
C HIS A 111 8.08 -3.70 -15.34
N ASN A 112 9.26 -3.30 -14.92
CA ASN A 112 10.28 -2.68 -15.76
C ASN A 112 11.39 -3.66 -16.15
N ALA A 113 11.63 -4.68 -15.32
CA ALA A 113 12.63 -5.70 -15.62
C ALA A 113 12.13 -6.74 -16.61
N ARG A 114 13.04 -7.27 -17.42
CA ARG A 114 12.75 -8.37 -18.33
C ARG A 114 12.56 -9.66 -17.53
N LEU A 115 11.38 -10.27 -17.64
CA LEU A 115 11.12 -11.61 -17.10
C LEU A 115 11.81 -12.64 -18.01
N LEU A 116 12.90 -13.24 -17.52
CA LEU A 116 13.56 -14.36 -18.21
C LEU A 116 12.91 -15.72 -17.92
N TYR A 117 12.03 -15.80 -16.92
CA TYR A 117 11.29 -17.00 -16.58
C TYR A 117 9.82 -16.68 -16.31
N LEU A 118 8.96 -17.05 -17.23
CA LEU A 118 7.54 -17.23 -16.96
C LEU A 118 7.40 -18.49 -16.09
N ASN A 119 7.38 -18.34 -14.77
CA ASN A 119 6.91 -19.42 -13.92
C ASN A 119 5.38 -19.42 -13.94
N PRO A 120 4.71 -20.42 -14.56
CA PRO A 120 3.26 -20.44 -14.68
C PRO A 120 2.53 -20.56 -13.32
N SER A 121 3.25 -20.75 -12.23
CA SER A 121 2.67 -20.76 -10.87
C SER A 121 2.60 -19.36 -10.22
N LEU A 122 3.13 -18.32 -10.82
CA LEU A 122 2.95 -16.93 -10.36
C LEU A 122 1.59 -16.41 -10.86
N LYS A 123 0.52 -16.82 -10.22
CA LYS A 123 -0.74 -16.09 -10.30
C LYS A 123 -0.56 -14.77 -9.59
N ALA A 124 -0.56 -13.67 -10.34
CA ALA A 124 -0.85 -12.36 -9.77
C ALA A 124 -2.28 -12.41 -9.22
N GLU A 125 -2.45 -12.67 -7.94
CA GLU A 125 -3.75 -12.48 -7.29
C GLU A 125 -3.96 -10.98 -7.09
N GLU A 126 -4.43 -10.33 -8.11
CA GLU A 126 -5.06 -9.02 -8.01
C GLU A 126 -6.43 -9.21 -7.38
N ARG A 127 -6.53 -9.11 -6.07
CA ARG A 127 -7.82 -8.97 -5.40
C ARG A 127 -8.10 -7.47 -5.24
N LEU A 128 -8.75 -6.92 -6.25
CA LEU A 128 -9.52 -5.70 -6.13
C LEU A 128 -10.79 -6.03 -5.34
N THR A 129 -10.84 -5.65 -4.08
CA THR A 129 -12.10 -5.54 -3.35
C THR A 129 -12.52 -4.08 -3.34
N THR A 130 -13.23 -3.67 -4.37
CA THR A 130 -14.06 -2.45 -4.34
C THR A 130 -15.36 -2.82 -3.66
N VAL A 131 -15.62 -2.25 -2.51
CA VAL A 131 -16.97 -2.27 -1.93
C VAL A 131 -17.56 -0.88 -2.18
N ASP A 132 -18.23 -0.77 -3.33
CA ASP A 132 -19.17 0.32 -3.59
C ASP A 132 -20.52 -0.04 -2.97
N ARG A 133 -20.96 0.77 -2.04
CA ARG A 133 -22.38 0.97 -1.70
C ARG A 133 -22.65 2.37 -1.24
#